data_24eee8c52a89f7a6cd68831a0691d9a1
#
_entry.id   24eee8c52a89f7a6cd68831a0691d9a1
#
_cell.length_a   1.000
_cell.length_b   1.000
_cell.length_c   1.000
_cell.angle_alpha   90.00
_cell.angle_beta   90.00
_cell.angle_gamma   90.00
#
_symmetry.space_group_name_H-M   'P 1'
#
loop_
_entity.id
_entity.type
_entity.pdbx_description
1 polymer ?
#
loop_
_entity_poly.entity_id
_entity_poly.type
_entity_poly.pdbx_seq_one_letter_code
_entity_poly.pdbx_strand_id
1 'polypeptide(L)'
;MHLGKLRRADLAARCHPEPLPPLLDSDALRQLRCERLNRRKSALTASSSARWANAIIRASDVQYRLARRAQHRHIIGLRAAIATITKRLAQPSTDTLSAHERNARRKGQVKGYPTQVERFEKLRRLQRLRAELARVLAERDANVVHVTDGGKRLAKVRHNLDAATLTLPQWQTNWDCARYRIHAHGSGDEPFGNLTITIAPSGEVSIRLPTPLEHLANAKRGRYVLTAPAVFGYRGQEWNTRIMGGQSVSYTITRKPGRAGRYLSASWATPAQSFAINPETSQAEVFADGAVVGVDLNYGHLALRRLDEHGNPVGAPARIDVDLSGRSARRDAQVRHAITRLIHYSARHGITTIAIEDLDFTDARTVGCETMGRGERGKRFRRTVAGMPTAVFRNRLTTQTSKHGIELLAVNPAYTSTWGNQHWRKPYQNVTRHQAAATVIGRRAQGLRARRREGVTRTRPEDRAVRATAQAVSNDQRVTDGRHRPRTRGTESRAPDRTRTRLSRRATVTPAMANSGQLRQ
;
A
#
# COMPACT_ATOMS: atom_id res chain seq x y z
N MET A 1 22.49 0.93 -21.68
CA MET A 1 22.54 -0.42 -21.04
C MET A 1 23.45 -0.52 -19.82
N HIS A 2 24.49 0.30 -19.70
CA HIS A 2 25.49 0.25 -18.63
C HIS A 2 24.87 0.33 -17.21
N LEU A 3 24.15 1.39 -16.87
CA LEU A 3 23.48 1.55 -15.57
C LEU A 3 22.54 0.39 -15.22
N GLY A 4 21.89 -0.22 -16.23
CA GLY A 4 21.04 -1.39 -16.03
C GLY A 4 21.84 -2.65 -15.64
N LYS A 5 23.06 -2.83 -16.17
CA LYS A 5 23.97 -3.91 -15.77
C LYS A 5 24.42 -3.71 -14.32
N LEU A 6 24.87 -2.51 -13.96
CA LEU A 6 25.30 -2.16 -12.59
C LEU A 6 24.16 -2.39 -11.58
N ARG A 7 22.94 -1.93 -11.89
CA ARG A 7 21.78 -2.14 -11.03
C ARG A 7 21.44 -3.61 -10.81
N ARG A 8 21.54 -4.45 -11.85
CA ARG A 8 21.30 -5.89 -11.70
C ARG A 8 22.38 -6.58 -10.87
N ALA A 9 23.64 -6.23 -11.06
CA ALA A 9 24.75 -6.76 -10.28
C ALA A 9 24.60 -6.38 -8.80
N ASP A 10 24.33 -5.11 -8.51
CA ASP A 10 24.12 -4.63 -7.14
C ASP A 10 22.88 -5.27 -6.47
N LEU A 11 21.80 -5.44 -7.22
CA LEU A 11 20.60 -6.13 -6.72
C LEU A 11 20.87 -7.60 -6.42
N ALA A 12 21.63 -8.30 -7.27
CA ALA A 12 22.02 -9.70 -7.05
C ALA A 12 22.88 -9.82 -5.78
N ALA A 13 23.91 -9.01 -5.64
CA ALA A 13 24.74 -8.98 -4.45
C ALA A 13 23.95 -8.61 -3.17
N ARG A 14 22.99 -7.70 -3.29
CA ARG A 14 22.11 -7.33 -2.17
C ARG A 14 21.16 -8.45 -1.75
N CYS A 15 20.71 -9.25 -2.70
CA CYS A 15 19.78 -10.37 -2.46
C CYS A 15 20.47 -11.64 -1.93
N HIS A 16 21.77 -11.77 -2.16
CA HIS A 16 22.61 -12.87 -1.70
C HIS A 16 23.83 -12.30 -0.96
N PRO A 17 23.64 -11.70 0.22
CA PRO A 17 24.75 -11.09 0.96
C PRO A 17 25.70 -12.19 1.47
N GLU A 18 26.96 -11.82 1.65
CA GLU A 18 27.93 -12.63 2.38
C GLU A 18 27.36 -13.01 3.77
N PRO A 19 27.59 -14.21 4.25
CA PRO A 19 27.19 -14.58 5.61
C PRO A 19 27.67 -13.61 6.66
N LEU A 20 26.90 -13.43 7.71
CA LEU A 20 27.33 -12.66 8.86
C LEU A 20 28.23 -13.53 9.73
N PRO A 21 29.33 -13.00 10.27
CA PRO A 21 30.11 -13.70 11.29
C PRO A 21 29.21 -14.08 12.48
N PRO A 22 29.43 -15.24 13.09
CA PRO A 22 28.70 -15.61 14.29
C PRO A 22 29.09 -14.68 15.46
N LEU A 23 28.14 -14.45 16.37
CA LEU A 23 28.36 -13.75 17.64
C LEU A 23 28.82 -12.25 17.53
N LEU A 24 28.23 -11.51 16.60
CA LEU A 24 28.38 -10.04 16.59
C LEU A 24 27.38 -9.39 17.55
N ASP A 25 27.88 -8.45 18.36
CA ASP A 25 27.00 -7.55 19.09
C ASP A 25 26.27 -6.54 18.16
N SER A 26 25.38 -5.74 18.73
CA SER A 26 24.56 -4.81 17.95
C SER A 26 25.39 -3.72 17.25
N ASP A 27 26.48 -3.29 17.85
CA ASP A 27 27.32 -2.21 17.34
C ASP A 27 28.27 -2.71 16.27
N ALA A 28 28.92 -3.85 16.46
CA ALA A 28 29.70 -4.52 15.43
C ALA A 28 28.86 -4.87 14.20
N LEU A 29 27.61 -5.32 14.40
CA LEU A 29 26.67 -5.56 13.31
C LEU A 29 26.30 -4.27 12.55
N ARG A 30 26.14 -3.15 13.27
CA ARG A 30 25.90 -1.82 12.68
C ARG A 30 27.09 -1.35 11.87
N GLN A 31 28.28 -1.46 12.41
CA GLN A 31 29.52 -1.11 11.73
C GLN A 31 29.71 -1.92 10.45
N LEU A 32 29.60 -3.23 10.51
CA LEU A 32 29.69 -4.11 9.34
C LEU A 32 28.68 -3.75 8.24
N ARG A 33 27.47 -3.37 8.62
CA ARG A 33 26.46 -2.90 7.65
C ARG A 33 26.86 -1.58 6.99
N CYS A 34 27.44 -0.65 7.74
CA CYS A 34 27.96 0.60 7.21
C CYS A 34 29.14 0.36 6.26
N GLU A 35 30.09 -0.50 6.62
CA GLU A 35 31.22 -0.87 5.78
C GLU A 35 30.78 -1.53 4.47
N ARG A 36 29.85 -2.49 4.52
CA ARG A 36 29.28 -3.11 3.32
C ARG A 36 28.57 -2.09 2.42
N LEU A 37 27.83 -1.14 3.00
CA LEU A 37 27.18 -0.07 2.25
C LEU A 37 28.21 0.85 1.59
N ASN A 38 29.25 1.24 2.32
CA ASN A 38 30.33 2.08 1.81
C ASN A 38 31.11 1.40 0.68
N ARG A 39 31.44 0.11 0.81
CA ARG A 39 32.09 -0.70 -0.23
C ARG A 39 31.24 -0.74 -1.51
N ARG A 40 29.93 -1.02 -1.39
CA ARG A 40 28.99 -0.98 -2.52
C ARG A 40 28.96 0.40 -3.18
N LYS A 41 28.87 1.45 -2.38
CA LYS A 41 28.82 2.84 -2.86
C LYS A 41 30.10 3.23 -3.60
N SER A 42 31.27 2.90 -3.07
CA SER A 42 32.56 3.19 -3.70
C SER A 42 32.71 2.49 -5.05
N ALA A 43 32.41 1.19 -5.11
CA ALA A 43 32.49 0.41 -6.35
C ALA A 43 31.52 0.94 -7.45
N LEU A 44 30.30 1.28 -7.07
CA LEU A 44 29.32 1.86 -8.00
C LEU A 44 29.70 3.28 -8.42
N THR A 45 30.30 4.08 -7.52
CA THR A 45 30.75 5.44 -7.84
C THR A 45 31.86 5.40 -8.85
N ALA A 46 32.84 4.53 -8.71
CA ALA A 46 33.95 4.35 -9.66
C ALA A 46 33.42 3.97 -11.07
N SER A 47 32.37 3.14 -11.13
CA SER A 47 31.76 2.67 -12.40
C SER A 47 30.68 3.58 -12.96
N SER A 48 30.30 4.66 -12.25
CA SER A 48 29.21 5.54 -12.72
C SER A 48 29.38 7.00 -12.26
N SER A 49 28.91 7.33 -11.11
CA SER A 49 29.11 8.57 -10.34
C SER A 49 28.43 8.42 -8.99
N ALA A 50 28.74 9.26 -8.01
CA ALA A 50 28.16 9.22 -6.67
C ALA A 50 26.61 9.30 -6.71
N ARG A 51 26.03 10.08 -7.63
CA ARG A 51 24.57 10.22 -7.76
C ARG A 51 23.93 8.98 -8.37
N TRP A 52 24.52 8.42 -9.43
CA TRP A 52 24.04 7.17 -10.03
C TRP A 52 24.20 6.00 -9.05
N ALA A 53 25.30 5.93 -8.30
CA ALA A 53 25.51 4.94 -7.25
C ALA A 53 24.40 4.99 -6.19
N ASN A 54 24.07 6.18 -5.68
CA ASN A 54 22.98 6.37 -4.73
C ASN A 54 21.60 5.95 -5.32
N ALA A 55 21.33 6.26 -6.58
CA ALA A 55 20.08 5.88 -7.24
C ALA A 55 19.97 4.35 -7.41
N ILE A 56 21.06 3.68 -7.78
CA ILE A 56 21.15 2.22 -7.90
C ILE A 56 20.94 1.55 -6.55
N ILE A 57 21.67 1.97 -5.52
CA ILE A 57 21.56 1.43 -4.15
C ILE A 57 20.15 1.56 -3.61
N ARG A 58 19.53 2.75 -3.75
CA ARG A 58 18.13 2.96 -3.31
C ARG A 58 17.17 2.03 -4.04
N ALA A 59 17.32 1.86 -5.35
CA ALA A 59 16.47 0.97 -6.14
C ALA A 59 16.63 -0.50 -5.69
N SER A 60 17.85 -0.97 -5.49
CA SER A 60 18.14 -2.33 -5.03
C SER A 60 17.61 -2.57 -3.62
N ASP A 61 17.80 -1.63 -2.69
CA ASP A 61 17.31 -1.75 -1.32
C ASP A 61 15.79 -1.73 -1.23
N VAL A 62 15.11 -1.00 -2.11
CA VAL A 62 13.64 -1.04 -2.21
C VAL A 62 13.18 -2.44 -2.66
N GLN A 63 13.79 -2.99 -3.70
CA GLN A 63 13.45 -4.33 -4.20
C GLN A 63 13.74 -5.41 -3.15
N TYR A 64 14.87 -5.34 -2.49
CA TYR A 64 15.23 -6.24 -1.40
C TYR A 64 14.20 -6.19 -0.26
N ARG A 65 13.82 -4.98 0.21
CA ARG A 65 12.82 -4.82 1.26
C ARG A 65 11.45 -5.38 0.86
N LEU A 66 11.03 -5.18 -0.39
CA LEU A 66 9.79 -5.75 -0.91
C LEU A 66 9.84 -7.29 -0.93
N ALA A 67 10.99 -7.87 -1.35
CA ALA A 67 11.19 -9.32 -1.35
C ALA A 67 11.19 -9.89 0.07
N ARG A 68 11.82 -9.23 1.04
CA ARG A 68 11.79 -9.61 2.47
C ARG A 68 10.38 -9.60 3.04
N ARG A 69 9.57 -8.60 2.69
CA ARG A 69 8.15 -8.55 3.08
C ARG A 69 7.34 -9.67 2.42
N ALA A 70 7.60 -9.98 1.15
CA ALA A 70 6.95 -11.08 0.45
C ALA A 70 7.33 -12.44 1.06
N GLN A 71 8.61 -12.66 1.39
CA GLN A 71 9.10 -13.84 2.09
C GLN A 71 8.43 -14.02 3.46
N HIS A 72 8.29 -12.94 4.24
CA HIS A 72 7.60 -12.99 5.52
C HIS A 72 6.13 -13.40 5.38
N ARG A 73 5.40 -12.80 4.42
CA ARG A 73 4.01 -13.20 4.12
C ARG A 73 3.90 -14.65 3.67
N HIS A 74 4.88 -15.15 2.91
CA HIS A 74 4.93 -16.54 2.48
C HIS A 74 5.10 -17.49 3.66
N ILE A 75 5.99 -17.17 4.62
CA ILE A 75 6.17 -17.92 5.87
C ILE A 75 4.87 -17.98 6.66
N ILE A 76 4.17 -16.86 6.83
CA ILE A 76 2.86 -16.83 7.51
C ILE A 76 1.85 -17.73 6.78
N GLY A 77 1.81 -17.66 5.46
CA GLY A 77 0.93 -18.49 4.63
C GLY A 77 1.23 -19.99 4.78
N LEU A 78 2.51 -20.38 4.76
CA LEU A 78 2.95 -21.76 4.97
C LEU A 78 2.57 -22.27 6.36
N ARG A 79 2.83 -21.49 7.41
CA ARG A 79 2.45 -21.83 8.80
C ARG A 79 0.95 -22.04 8.94
N ALA A 80 0.14 -21.15 8.36
CA ALA A 80 -1.32 -21.26 8.39
C ALA A 80 -1.83 -22.49 7.63
N ALA A 81 -1.26 -22.79 6.46
CA ALA A 81 -1.60 -23.97 5.67
C ALA A 81 -1.23 -25.26 6.41
N ILE A 82 -0.02 -25.34 6.98
CA ILE A 82 0.44 -26.46 7.81
C ILE A 82 -0.52 -26.67 8.98
N ALA A 83 -0.82 -25.63 9.76
CA ALA A 83 -1.73 -25.73 10.90
C ALA A 83 -3.13 -26.22 10.49
N THR A 84 -3.65 -25.74 9.35
CA THR A 84 -4.97 -26.16 8.84
C THR A 84 -4.98 -27.62 8.44
N ILE A 85 -3.95 -28.07 7.70
CA ILE A 85 -3.86 -29.46 7.25
C ILE A 85 -3.67 -30.38 8.45
N THR A 86 -2.78 -30.04 9.39
CA THR A 86 -2.54 -30.82 10.61
C THR A 86 -3.82 -30.98 11.45
N LYS A 87 -4.59 -29.89 11.68
CA LYS A 87 -5.87 -29.96 12.39
C LYS A 87 -6.89 -30.88 11.71
N ARG A 88 -6.92 -30.90 10.37
CA ARG A 88 -7.84 -31.76 9.63
C ARG A 88 -7.36 -33.22 9.57
N LEU A 89 -6.07 -33.45 9.53
CA LEU A 89 -5.48 -34.81 9.58
C LEU A 89 -5.61 -35.48 10.94
N ALA A 90 -5.74 -34.69 12.02
CA ALA A 90 -6.04 -35.21 13.37
C ALA A 90 -7.48 -35.78 13.50
N GLN A 91 -8.33 -35.52 12.48
CA GLN A 91 -9.69 -36.07 12.43
C GLN A 91 -9.74 -37.27 11.49
N PRO A 92 -10.56 -38.29 11.80
CA PRO A 92 -10.78 -39.41 10.89
C PRO A 92 -11.37 -38.93 9.56
N SER A 93 -11.12 -39.66 8.48
CA SER A 93 -11.75 -39.38 7.18
C SER A 93 -13.26 -39.64 7.25
N THR A 94 -14.02 -38.88 6.43
CA THR A 94 -15.49 -38.95 6.55
C THR A 94 -16.06 -40.26 6.03
N ASP A 95 -15.38 -40.92 5.11
CA ASP A 95 -15.75 -42.24 4.57
C ASP A 95 -15.60 -43.39 5.58
N THR A 96 -14.72 -43.23 6.58
CA THR A 96 -14.53 -44.26 7.63
C THR A 96 -15.50 -44.10 8.81
N LEU A 97 -16.34 -43.05 8.81
CA LEU A 97 -17.30 -42.81 9.88
C LEU A 97 -18.65 -43.43 9.61
N SER A 98 -19.26 -44.01 10.63
CA SER A 98 -20.65 -44.44 10.59
C SER A 98 -21.64 -43.30 10.36
N ALA A 99 -22.87 -43.57 9.96
CA ALA A 99 -23.92 -42.55 9.79
C ALA A 99 -24.20 -41.84 11.11
N HIS A 100 -24.19 -42.55 12.22
CA HIS A 100 -24.39 -42.02 13.57
C HIS A 100 -23.29 -41.03 13.96
N GLU A 101 -22.02 -41.35 13.78
CA GLU A 101 -20.88 -40.49 14.07
C GLU A 101 -20.85 -39.22 13.18
N ARG A 102 -21.27 -39.35 11.90
CA ARG A 102 -21.40 -38.18 11.01
C ARG A 102 -22.45 -37.20 11.48
N ASN A 103 -23.59 -37.72 11.96
CA ASN A 103 -24.70 -36.90 12.46
C ASN A 103 -24.43 -36.32 13.88
N ALA A 104 -23.70 -37.05 14.72
CA ALA A 104 -23.30 -36.60 16.05
C ALA A 104 -22.30 -35.40 16.05
N ARG A 105 -21.68 -35.10 14.91
CA ARG A 105 -20.72 -33.98 14.81
C ARG A 105 -21.41 -32.63 14.95
N ARG A 106 -21.05 -31.89 15.99
CA ARG A 106 -21.57 -30.55 16.27
C ARG A 106 -21.21 -29.56 15.16
N LYS A 107 -22.14 -28.64 14.85
CA LYS A 107 -21.92 -27.53 13.92
C LYS A 107 -20.72 -26.69 14.41
N GLY A 108 -19.65 -26.61 13.56
CA GLY A 108 -18.44 -25.84 13.91
C GLY A 108 -17.20 -26.68 14.26
N GLN A 109 -17.32 -27.99 14.44
CA GLN A 109 -16.16 -28.88 14.61
C GLN A 109 -15.32 -28.96 13.33
N VAL A 110 -14.00 -29.15 13.51
CA VAL A 110 -13.08 -29.36 12.38
C VAL A 110 -13.40 -30.72 11.74
N LYS A 111 -13.72 -30.69 10.45
CA LYS A 111 -13.99 -31.91 9.66
C LYS A 111 -12.66 -32.48 9.13
N GLY A 112 -12.50 -33.80 9.15
CA GLY A 112 -11.47 -34.53 8.45
C GLY A 112 -11.56 -34.36 6.93
N TYR A 113 -10.77 -35.12 6.20
CA TYR A 113 -10.87 -35.17 4.74
C TYR A 113 -11.98 -36.13 4.32
N PRO A 114 -12.60 -35.95 3.16
CA PRO A 114 -13.71 -36.79 2.68
C PRO A 114 -13.34 -38.25 2.56
N THR A 115 -12.16 -38.56 1.99
CA THR A 115 -11.71 -39.91 1.70
C THR A 115 -10.30 -40.17 2.25
N GLN A 116 -9.98 -41.46 2.43
CA GLN A 116 -8.64 -41.90 2.81
C GLN A 116 -7.59 -41.51 1.76
N VAL A 117 -7.95 -41.56 0.46
CA VAL A 117 -7.05 -41.16 -0.64
C VAL A 117 -6.70 -39.68 -0.51
N GLU A 118 -7.70 -38.80 -0.32
CA GLU A 118 -7.45 -37.35 -0.11
C GLU A 118 -6.61 -37.12 1.15
N ARG A 119 -6.88 -37.86 2.23
CA ARG A 119 -6.11 -37.76 3.47
C ARG A 119 -4.61 -38.10 3.23
N PHE A 120 -4.33 -39.14 2.46
CA PHE A 120 -2.96 -39.54 2.10
C PHE A 120 -2.27 -38.46 1.24
N GLU A 121 -2.95 -37.91 0.24
CA GLU A 121 -2.44 -36.77 -0.55
C GLU A 121 -2.11 -35.55 0.29
N LYS A 122 -2.95 -35.27 1.30
CA LYS A 122 -2.69 -34.13 2.22
C LYS A 122 -1.52 -34.39 3.16
N LEU A 123 -1.29 -35.64 3.57
CA LEU A 123 -0.06 -36.01 4.29
C LEU A 123 1.19 -35.71 3.45
N ARG A 124 1.24 -36.16 2.21
CA ARG A 124 2.35 -35.85 1.29
C ARG A 124 2.51 -34.34 1.06
N ARG A 125 1.40 -33.63 0.94
CA ARG A 125 1.42 -32.15 0.84
C ARG A 125 1.95 -31.49 2.12
N LEU A 126 1.59 -31.98 3.30
CA LEU A 126 2.07 -31.47 4.58
C LEU A 126 3.58 -31.59 4.70
N GLN A 127 4.16 -32.74 4.32
CA GLN A 127 5.62 -32.92 4.29
C GLN A 127 6.30 -31.93 3.38
N ARG A 128 5.79 -31.73 2.14
CA ARG A 128 6.32 -30.71 1.20
C ARG A 128 6.25 -29.30 1.76
N LEU A 129 5.12 -28.91 2.40
CA LEU A 129 4.98 -27.58 3.00
C LEU A 129 5.93 -27.36 4.19
N ARG A 130 6.18 -28.40 4.99
CA ARG A 130 7.16 -28.34 6.11
C ARG A 130 8.58 -28.16 5.59
N ALA A 131 8.97 -28.93 4.57
CA ALA A 131 10.28 -28.79 3.93
C ALA A 131 10.47 -27.40 3.31
N GLU A 132 9.45 -26.88 2.61
CA GLU A 132 9.47 -25.54 2.05
C GLU A 132 9.57 -24.45 3.15
N LEU A 133 8.83 -24.61 4.25
CA LEU A 133 8.92 -23.68 5.39
C LEU A 133 10.34 -23.67 5.98
N ALA A 134 10.94 -24.84 6.19
CA ALA A 134 12.31 -24.94 6.71
C ALA A 134 13.32 -24.24 5.78
N ARG A 135 13.24 -24.50 4.46
CA ARG A 135 14.08 -23.84 3.46
C ARG A 135 13.92 -22.30 3.49
N VAL A 136 12.68 -21.80 3.49
CA VAL A 136 12.42 -20.35 3.47
C VAL A 136 12.84 -19.68 4.78
N LEU A 137 12.77 -20.39 5.92
CA LEU A 137 13.28 -19.89 7.19
C LEU A 137 14.82 -19.79 7.15
N ALA A 138 15.51 -20.82 6.68
CA ALA A 138 16.97 -20.80 6.52
C ALA A 138 17.44 -19.66 5.59
N GLU A 139 16.77 -19.48 4.44
CA GLU A 139 17.03 -18.33 3.55
C GLU A 139 16.80 -16.98 4.25
N ARG A 140 15.76 -16.91 5.09
CA ARG A 140 15.46 -15.68 5.85
C ARG A 140 16.54 -15.38 6.87
N ASP A 141 17.01 -16.35 7.59
CA ASP A 141 18.04 -16.19 8.62
C ASP A 141 19.39 -15.84 7.98
N ALA A 142 19.70 -16.41 6.82
CA ALA A 142 20.84 -16.04 5.98
C ALA A 142 20.68 -14.68 5.27
N ASN A 143 19.55 -13.96 5.46
CA ASN A 143 19.21 -12.73 4.75
C ASN A 143 19.12 -12.86 3.21
N VAL A 144 18.97 -14.05 2.71
CA VAL A 144 18.80 -14.35 1.28
C VAL A 144 17.36 -14.13 0.84
N VAL A 145 17.17 -13.49 -0.32
CA VAL A 145 15.88 -13.35 -0.99
C VAL A 145 16.03 -13.49 -2.49
N HIS A 146 14.95 -13.87 -3.17
CA HIS A 146 14.94 -14.06 -4.62
C HIS A 146 14.11 -12.97 -5.29
N VAL A 147 14.78 -12.17 -6.13
CA VAL A 147 14.16 -11.10 -6.92
C VAL A 147 14.39 -11.38 -8.40
N THR A 148 13.32 -11.33 -9.18
CA THR A 148 13.39 -11.42 -10.65
C THR A 148 13.26 -10.03 -11.24
N ASP A 149 14.38 -9.45 -11.71
CA ASP A 149 14.38 -8.18 -12.43
C ASP A 149 13.64 -8.32 -13.77
N GLY A 150 12.64 -7.49 -14.01
CA GLY A 150 11.69 -7.64 -15.13
C GLY A 150 10.38 -8.32 -14.76
N GLY A 151 10.31 -8.94 -13.57
CA GLY A 151 9.10 -9.51 -12.98
C GLY A 151 8.93 -11.02 -13.17
N LYS A 152 8.63 -11.70 -12.07
CA LYS A 152 8.48 -13.17 -12.01
C LYS A 152 7.43 -13.72 -13.00
N ARG A 153 6.34 -12.95 -13.24
CA ARG A 153 5.30 -13.39 -14.17
C ARG A 153 5.82 -13.46 -15.61
N LEU A 154 6.51 -12.41 -16.06
CA LEU A 154 7.06 -12.34 -17.41
C LEU A 154 8.19 -13.37 -17.61
N ALA A 155 9.02 -13.60 -16.57
CA ALA A 155 10.01 -14.67 -16.59
C ALA A 155 9.37 -16.06 -16.79
N LYS A 156 8.27 -16.36 -16.12
CA LYS A 156 7.56 -17.65 -16.26
C LYS A 156 6.93 -17.84 -17.64
N VAL A 157 6.48 -16.77 -18.30
CA VAL A 157 5.89 -16.82 -19.64
C VAL A 157 6.86 -17.37 -20.66
N ARG A 158 8.19 -17.24 -20.46
CA ARG A 158 9.20 -17.83 -21.35
C ARG A 158 9.01 -19.34 -21.57
N HIS A 159 8.53 -20.04 -20.54
CA HIS A 159 8.36 -21.51 -20.58
C HIS A 159 6.99 -21.94 -21.10
N ASN A 160 6.12 -21.00 -21.46
CA ASN A 160 4.80 -21.28 -22.01
C ASN A 160 4.33 -20.08 -22.84
N LEU A 161 5.01 -19.87 -23.97
CA LEU A 161 4.76 -18.75 -24.87
C LEU A 161 3.41 -18.86 -25.58
N ASP A 162 3.01 -20.07 -25.94
CA ASP A 162 1.77 -20.35 -26.66
C ASP A 162 0.54 -19.98 -25.83
N ALA A 163 0.51 -20.37 -24.56
CA ALA A 163 -0.56 -19.99 -23.64
C ALA A 163 -0.63 -18.48 -23.37
N ALA A 164 0.48 -17.76 -23.60
CA ALA A 164 0.55 -16.31 -23.49
C ALA A 164 0.30 -15.59 -24.83
N THR A 165 0.11 -16.34 -25.92
CA THR A 165 -0.02 -15.81 -27.29
C THR A 165 1.12 -14.84 -27.66
N LEU A 166 2.36 -15.22 -27.34
CA LEU A 166 3.57 -14.44 -27.61
C LEU A 166 4.57 -15.29 -28.40
N THR A 167 5.24 -14.66 -29.37
CA THR A 167 6.43 -15.22 -29.97
C THR A 167 7.66 -14.99 -29.09
N LEU A 168 8.72 -15.75 -29.28
CA LEU A 168 9.98 -15.56 -28.55
C LEU A 168 10.57 -14.14 -28.73
N PRO A 169 10.64 -13.57 -29.94
CA PRO A 169 11.10 -12.17 -30.14
C PRO A 169 10.22 -11.14 -29.42
N GLN A 170 8.90 -11.33 -29.42
CA GLN A 170 7.99 -10.45 -28.68
C GLN A 170 8.22 -10.56 -27.18
N TRP A 171 8.42 -11.76 -26.65
CA TRP A 171 8.77 -11.96 -25.25
C TRP A 171 10.11 -11.31 -24.91
N GLN A 172 11.14 -11.46 -25.73
CA GLN A 172 12.45 -10.82 -25.55
C GLN A 172 12.31 -9.30 -25.50
N THR A 173 11.58 -8.72 -26.44
CA THR A 173 11.28 -7.28 -26.45
C THR A 173 10.58 -6.81 -25.17
N ASN A 174 9.56 -7.55 -24.72
CA ASN A 174 8.85 -7.27 -23.48
C ASN A 174 9.77 -7.37 -22.26
N TRP A 175 10.64 -8.38 -22.26
CA TRP A 175 11.61 -8.63 -21.19
C TRP A 175 12.64 -7.51 -21.10
N ASP A 176 13.19 -7.07 -22.22
CA ASP A 176 14.14 -5.97 -22.25
C ASP A 176 13.50 -4.64 -21.87
N CYS A 177 12.29 -4.37 -22.33
CA CYS A 177 11.54 -3.19 -21.92
C CYS A 177 11.26 -3.18 -20.41
N ALA A 178 10.86 -4.31 -19.83
CA ALA A 178 10.58 -4.41 -18.38
C ALA A 178 11.83 -4.16 -17.53
N ARG A 179 13.01 -4.48 -18.06
CA ARG A 179 14.32 -4.29 -17.40
C ARG A 179 14.98 -2.95 -17.72
N TYR A 180 14.48 -2.22 -18.73
CA TYR A 180 15.00 -0.92 -19.11
C TYR A 180 14.37 0.16 -18.23
N ARG A 181 15.09 0.54 -17.18
CA ARG A 181 14.68 1.61 -16.28
C ARG A 181 15.90 2.36 -15.79
N ILE A 182 15.92 3.66 -16.06
CA ILE A 182 16.90 4.61 -15.52
C ILE A 182 16.13 5.54 -14.58
N HIS A 183 16.58 5.66 -13.36
CA HIS A 183 15.91 6.50 -12.35
C HIS A 183 16.93 7.43 -11.70
N ALA A 184 16.60 8.72 -11.65
CA ALA A 184 17.37 9.74 -10.98
C ALA A 184 16.50 10.41 -9.91
N HIS A 185 16.98 10.39 -8.67
CA HIS A 185 16.34 11.10 -7.57
C HIS A 185 16.70 12.58 -7.64
N GLY A 186 15.69 13.45 -7.44
CA GLY A 186 15.89 14.86 -7.21
C GLY A 186 16.23 15.18 -5.75
N SER A 187 16.73 16.36 -5.53
CA SER A 187 16.95 16.97 -4.21
C SER A 187 16.43 18.40 -4.26
N GLY A 188 16.01 18.95 -3.13
CA GLY A 188 15.72 20.36 -3.01
C GLY A 188 17.00 21.19 -3.20
N ASP A 189 16.85 22.45 -3.57
CA ASP A 189 17.93 23.42 -3.77
C ASP A 189 18.90 23.10 -4.91
N GLU A 190 18.61 22.05 -5.70
CA GLU A 190 19.36 21.74 -6.92
C GLU A 190 18.75 22.47 -8.12
N PRO A 191 19.58 22.91 -9.09
CA PRO A 191 19.08 23.49 -10.34
C PRO A 191 18.01 22.61 -10.97
N PHE A 192 16.82 23.19 -11.17
CA PHE A 192 15.63 22.50 -11.67
C PHE A 192 15.27 21.21 -10.91
N GLY A 193 15.63 21.13 -9.61
CA GLY A 193 15.25 20.05 -8.69
C GLY A 193 15.93 18.69 -8.95
N ASN A 194 16.87 18.58 -9.89
CA ASN A 194 17.62 17.35 -10.16
C ASN A 194 18.88 17.57 -10.98
N LEU A 195 20.05 17.35 -10.39
CA LEU A 195 21.34 17.48 -11.08
C LEU A 195 21.74 16.27 -11.94
N THR A 196 21.13 15.11 -11.73
CA THR A 196 21.47 13.89 -12.49
C THR A 196 20.82 13.87 -13.86
N ILE A 197 19.51 14.12 -13.89
CA ILE A 197 18.72 14.38 -15.09
C ILE A 197 18.10 15.75 -14.88
N THR A 198 18.69 16.75 -15.49
CA THR A 198 18.21 18.13 -15.41
C THR A 198 17.29 18.40 -16.59
N ILE A 199 16.13 18.97 -16.34
CA ILE A 199 15.19 19.38 -17.39
C ILE A 199 14.86 20.86 -17.16
N ALA A 200 15.25 21.68 -18.13
CA ALA A 200 14.98 23.10 -18.10
C ALA A 200 13.49 23.40 -18.39
N PRO A 201 12.97 24.59 -18.04
CA PRO A 201 11.60 25.01 -18.37
C PRO A 201 11.27 24.92 -19.88
N SER A 202 12.28 25.11 -20.74
CA SER A 202 12.19 24.92 -22.21
C SER A 202 11.91 23.47 -22.63
N GLY A 203 12.05 22.51 -21.70
CA GLY A 203 12.00 21.09 -21.99
C GLY A 203 13.37 20.48 -22.35
N GLU A 204 14.44 21.26 -22.45
CA GLU A 204 15.77 20.73 -22.71
C GLU A 204 16.17 19.70 -21.63
N VAL A 205 16.57 18.52 -22.08
CA VAL A 205 16.95 17.40 -21.20
C VAL A 205 18.47 17.23 -21.21
N SER A 206 19.11 17.37 -20.08
CA SER A 206 20.53 17.17 -19.88
C SER A 206 20.77 16.06 -18.86
N ILE A 207 21.56 15.05 -19.24
CA ILE A 207 21.82 13.86 -18.43
C ILE A 207 23.30 13.80 -18.06
N ARG A 208 23.65 13.69 -16.80
CA ARG A 208 25.01 13.39 -16.36
C ARG A 208 25.36 11.96 -16.77
N LEU A 209 26.37 11.80 -17.64
CA LEU A 209 26.79 10.47 -18.06
C LEU A 209 27.57 9.76 -16.95
N PRO A 210 27.49 8.41 -16.87
CA PRO A 210 28.42 7.61 -16.08
C PRO A 210 29.84 7.78 -16.57
N THR A 211 30.80 7.73 -15.65
CA THR A 211 32.24 7.92 -15.95
C THR A 211 32.73 7.16 -17.20
N PRO A 212 32.41 5.86 -17.39
CA PRO A 212 32.87 5.16 -18.59
C PRO A 212 32.26 5.64 -19.90
N LEU A 213 31.23 6.48 -19.85
CA LEU A 213 30.52 7.02 -21.02
C LEU A 213 30.73 8.53 -21.17
N GLU A 214 31.59 9.15 -20.36
CA GLU A 214 31.85 10.60 -20.43
C GLU A 214 32.44 11.05 -21.76
N HIS A 215 33.13 10.17 -22.49
CA HIS A 215 33.62 10.43 -23.84
C HIS A 215 32.50 10.70 -24.88
N LEU A 216 31.26 10.32 -24.58
CA LEU A 216 30.08 10.60 -25.38
C LEU A 216 29.41 11.94 -25.05
N ALA A 217 29.92 12.69 -24.09
CA ALA A 217 29.33 13.95 -23.67
C ALA A 217 29.41 15.00 -24.81
N ASN A 218 28.30 15.69 -25.03
CA ASN A 218 28.21 16.80 -25.97
C ASN A 218 28.11 18.17 -25.28
N ALA A 219 28.21 18.18 -23.92
CA ALA A 219 28.20 19.38 -23.11
C ALA A 219 29.20 19.31 -21.95
N LYS A 220 29.50 20.45 -21.33
CA LYS A 220 30.46 20.57 -20.22
C LYS A 220 30.11 19.63 -19.06
N ARG A 221 31.12 19.25 -18.28
CA ARG A 221 31.02 18.45 -17.05
C ARG A 221 30.45 17.05 -17.29
N GLY A 222 30.76 16.39 -18.39
CA GLY A 222 30.31 15.03 -18.71
C GLY A 222 28.80 14.90 -18.85
N ARG A 223 28.16 15.91 -19.41
CA ARG A 223 26.72 15.90 -19.66
C ARG A 223 26.40 15.62 -21.11
N TYR A 224 25.27 14.99 -21.33
CA TYR A 224 24.69 14.77 -22.64
C TYR A 224 23.35 15.48 -22.74
N VAL A 225 23.23 16.43 -23.62
CA VAL A 225 22.01 17.16 -23.93
C VAL A 225 21.30 16.43 -25.06
N LEU A 226 20.03 16.09 -24.87
CA LEU A 226 19.21 15.47 -25.89
C LEU A 226 18.75 16.50 -26.92
N THR A 227 18.70 16.11 -28.19
CA THR A 227 18.22 16.96 -29.30
C THR A 227 16.71 17.25 -29.19
N ALA A 228 15.94 16.29 -28.63
CA ALA A 228 14.49 16.43 -28.48
C ALA A 228 14.12 16.92 -27.08
N PRO A 229 13.27 17.94 -26.95
CA PRO A 229 12.81 18.42 -25.66
C PRO A 229 11.80 17.46 -25.04
N ALA A 230 11.72 17.46 -23.72
CA ALA A 230 10.68 16.77 -22.97
C ALA A 230 9.41 17.63 -22.89
N VAL A 231 8.27 17.03 -23.20
CA VAL A 231 6.95 17.68 -23.08
C VAL A 231 6.09 16.90 -22.09
N PHE A 232 5.60 17.56 -21.05
CA PHE A 232 4.70 16.97 -20.05
C PHE A 232 3.27 17.46 -20.30
N GLY A 233 2.48 16.68 -21.04
CA GLY A 233 1.07 17.00 -21.33
C GLY A 233 0.15 16.92 -20.10
N TYR A 234 0.55 16.18 -19.05
CA TYR A 234 -0.19 16.05 -17.81
C TYR A 234 0.59 16.66 -16.65
N ARG A 235 -0.01 17.62 -15.95
CA ARG A 235 0.59 18.38 -14.82
C ARG A 235 1.89 19.13 -15.22
N GLY A 236 2.03 19.53 -16.47
CA GLY A 236 3.21 20.25 -16.95
C GLY A 236 3.41 21.60 -16.25
N GLN A 237 2.35 22.35 -15.99
CA GLN A 237 2.41 23.62 -15.27
C GLN A 237 2.91 23.43 -13.83
N GLU A 238 2.37 22.43 -13.11
CA GLU A 238 2.81 22.14 -11.74
C GLU A 238 4.27 21.66 -11.71
N TRP A 239 4.66 20.83 -12.68
CA TRP A 239 6.06 20.44 -12.84
C TRP A 239 6.95 21.67 -13.06
N ASN A 240 6.55 22.60 -13.95
CA ASN A 240 7.31 23.81 -14.25
C ASN A 240 7.45 24.70 -13.00
N THR A 241 6.37 24.94 -12.28
CA THR A 241 6.40 25.70 -11.01
C THR A 241 7.36 25.08 -10.01
N ARG A 242 7.38 23.74 -9.90
CA ARG A 242 8.28 23.05 -8.97
C ARG A 242 9.75 23.20 -9.32
N ILE A 243 10.11 23.01 -10.60
CA ILE A 243 11.51 23.14 -11.05
C ILE A 243 12.02 24.57 -10.94
N MET A 244 11.17 25.55 -11.22
CA MET A 244 11.49 26.97 -11.06
C MET A 244 11.69 27.35 -9.58
N GLY A 245 10.92 26.73 -8.68
CA GLY A 245 11.07 26.89 -7.23
C GLY A 245 12.17 26.01 -6.61
N GLY A 246 13.05 25.37 -7.38
CA GLY A 246 14.14 24.52 -6.88
C GLY A 246 13.67 23.29 -6.12
N GLN A 247 12.38 22.92 -6.25
CA GLN A 247 11.82 21.78 -5.52
C GLN A 247 12.20 20.44 -6.16
N SER A 248 12.47 19.45 -5.31
CA SER A 248 12.87 18.11 -5.73
C SER A 248 11.92 17.46 -6.75
N VAL A 249 12.45 17.04 -7.88
CA VAL A 249 11.75 16.24 -8.90
C VAL A 249 12.60 15.02 -9.27
N SER A 250 12.04 13.84 -9.16
CA SER A 250 12.69 12.59 -9.59
C SER A 250 12.24 12.22 -10.99
N TYR A 251 13.18 11.78 -11.83
CA TYR A 251 12.90 11.38 -13.20
C TYR A 251 13.14 9.89 -13.43
N THR A 252 12.30 9.30 -14.27
CA THR A 252 12.45 7.89 -14.68
C THR A 252 12.32 7.78 -16.18
N ILE A 253 13.33 7.20 -16.84
CA ILE A 253 13.30 6.88 -18.27
C ILE A 253 13.01 5.39 -18.43
N THR A 254 12.01 5.05 -19.24
CA THR A 254 11.57 3.68 -19.52
C THR A 254 11.35 3.44 -21.00
N ARG A 255 11.28 2.17 -21.41
CA ARG A 255 10.81 1.72 -22.73
C ARG A 255 9.47 1.00 -22.57
N LYS A 256 8.62 1.10 -23.58
CA LYS A 256 7.35 0.37 -23.62
C LYS A 256 7.34 -0.62 -24.80
N PRO A 257 6.85 -1.85 -24.58
CA PRO A 257 6.71 -2.81 -25.69
C PRO A 257 5.80 -2.26 -26.78
N GLY A 258 6.13 -2.56 -28.04
CA GLY A 258 5.32 -2.15 -29.19
C GLY A 258 5.30 -0.65 -29.49
N ARG A 259 6.16 0.14 -28.82
CA ARG A 259 6.28 1.58 -29.09
C ARG A 259 7.73 1.97 -29.33
N ALA A 260 7.96 2.77 -30.36
CA ALA A 260 9.23 3.42 -30.57
C ALA A 260 9.50 4.46 -29.48
N GLY A 261 10.78 4.75 -29.24
CA GLY A 261 11.20 5.82 -28.33
C GLY A 261 11.27 5.41 -26.84
N ARG A 262 11.55 6.40 -26.04
CA ARG A 262 11.67 6.30 -24.57
C ARG A 262 10.63 7.22 -23.94
N TYR A 263 10.21 6.85 -22.73
CA TYR A 263 9.24 7.61 -21.96
C TYR A 263 9.93 8.18 -20.73
N LEU A 264 9.87 9.48 -20.60
CA LEU A 264 10.30 10.20 -19.41
C LEU A 264 9.10 10.41 -18.49
N SER A 265 9.28 10.11 -17.22
CA SER A 265 8.28 10.36 -16.18
C SER A 265 8.88 11.22 -15.10
N ALA A 266 8.22 12.31 -14.76
CA ALA A 266 8.52 13.13 -13.58
C ALA A 266 7.68 12.68 -12.39
N SER A 267 8.25 12.69 -11.19
CA SER A 267 7.54 12.35 -9.95
C SER A 267 8.09 13.16 -8.78
N TRP A 268 7.20 13.51 -7.86
CA TRP A 268 7.53 14.23 -6.63
C TRP A 268 6.64 13.77 -5.48
N ALA A 269 7.04 14.10 -4.26
CA ALA A 269 6.25 13.82 -3.08
C ALA A 269 5.01 14.72 -3.06
N THR A 270 3.84 14.16 -2.78
CA THR A 270 2.64 14.90 -2.43
C THR A 270 2.60 15.17 -0.93
N PRO A 271 1.93 16.25 -0.47
CA PRO A 271 1.68 16.46 0.95
C PRO A 271 1.07 15.21 1.58
N ALA A 272 1.38 14.99 2.84
CA ALA A 272 0.73 13.93 3.60
C ALA A 272 -0.76 14.25 3.76
N GLN A 273 -1.56 13.20 3.91
CA GLN A 273 -2.98 13.33 4.24
C GLN A 273 -3.11 13.91 5.65
N SER A 274 -4.04 14.84 5.83
CA SER A 274 -4.41 15.36 7.15
C SER A 274 -5.33 14.38 7.88
N PHE A 275 -5.29 14.36 9.20
CA PHE A 275 -6.15 13.56 10.05
C PHE A 275 -7.03 14.48 10.89
N ALA A 276 -8.30 14.12 11.04
CA ALA A 276 -9.18 14.84 11.95
C ALA A 276 -8.78 14.60 13.41
N ILE A 277 -8.34 13.38 13.71
CA ILE A 277 -7.76 12.99 15.00
C ILE A 277 -6.49 12.21 14.72
N ASN A 278 -5.39 12.58 15.37
CA ASN A 278 -4.13 11.88 15.26
C ASN A 278 -4.26 10.45 15.79
N PRO A 279 -3.98 9.41 14.99
CA PRO A 279 -4.16 8.02 15.43
C PRO A 279 -3.18 7.58 16.52
N GLU A 280 -2.04 8.28 16.68
CA GLU A 280 -1.02 7.94 17.67
C GLU A 280 -1.26 8.65 19.01
N THR A 281 -1.65 9.92 18.97
CA THR A 281 -1.84 10.76 20.17
C THR A 281 -3.29 10.88 20.60
N SER A 282 -4.24 10.47 19.77
CA SER A 282 -5.69 10.66 19.93
C SER A 282 -6.11 12.13 20.09
N GLN A 283 -5.23 13.06 19.73
CA GLN A 283 -5.50 14.50 19.76
C GLN A 283 -6.15 14.98 18.46
N ALA A 284 -6.99 15.99 18.54
CA ALA A 284 -7.57 16.67 17.38
C ALA A 284 -6.48 17.43 16.63
N GLU A 285 -6.37 17.20 15.31
CA GLU A 285 -5.43 17.93 14.46
C GLU A 285 -6.16 18.99 13.64
N VAL A 286 -7.08 18.55 12.77
CA VAL A 286 -7.78 19.44 11.84
C VAL A 286 -9.23 18.97 11.71
N PHE A 287 -10.17 19.89 11.81
CA PHE A 287 -11.58 19.64 11.49
C PHE A 287 -12.02 20.51 10.32
N ALA A 288 -12.93 19.97 9.51
CA ALA A 288 -13.57 20.74 8.46
C ALA A 288 -14.49 21.81 9.05
N ASP A 289 -14.30 23.05 8.63
CA ASP A 289 -15.13 24.18 9.08
C ASP A 289 -16.43 24.34 8.29
N GLY A 290 -16.49 23.78 7.10
CA GLY A 290 -17.63 23.90 6.19
C GLY A 290 -18.32 22.60 5.87
N ALA A 291 -19.04 22.60 4.74
CA ALA A 291 -19.70 21.42 4.20
C ALA A 291 -18.71 20.32 3.81
N VAL A 292 -19.10 19.06 4.01
CA VAL A 292 -18.23 17.89 3.80
C VAL A 292 -18.93 16.83 2.96
N VAL A 293 -18.18 16.14 2.10
CA VAL A 293 -18.60 14.86 1.52
C VAL A 293 -17.99 13.72 2.32
N GLY A 294 -18.80 13.05 3.14
CA GLY A 294 -18.42 11.79 3.77
C GLY A 294 -18.46 10.64 2.77
N VAL A 295 -17.45 9.78 2.77
CA VAL A 295 -17.28 8.67 1.82
C VAL A 295 -16.99 7.38 2.57
N ASP A 296 -17.87 6.39 2.41
CA ASP A 296 -17.67 5.02 2.87
C ASP A 296 -17.19 4.16 1.69
N LEU A 297 -15.99 3.60 1.80
CA LEU A 297 -15.33 2.80 0.77
C LEU A 297 -15.75 1.33 0.88
N ASN A 298 -16.48 0.83 -0.10
CA ASN A 298 -16.94 -0.55 -0.15
C ASN A 298 -16.40 -1.32 -1.36
N TYR A 299 -16.46 -2.65 -1.28
CA TYR A 299 -16.20 -3.47 -2.45
C TYR A 299 -17.30 -3.23 -3.51
N GLY A 300 -16.89 -2.71 -4.65
CA GLY A 300 -17.78 -2.46 -5.77
C GLY A 300 -18.47 -1.10 -5.79
N HIS A 301 -18.34 -0.27 -4.76
CA HIS A 301 -18.88 1.09 -4.79
C HIS A 301 -18.31 2.00 -3.69
N LEU A 302 -18.42 3.30 -3.92
CA LEU A 302 -18.29 4.35 -2.91
C LEU A 302 -19.71 4.81 -2.54
N ALA A 303 -20.01 4.86 -1.25
CA ALA A 303 -21.23 5.48 -0.75
C ALA A 303 -20.92 6.89 -0.26
N LEU A 304 -21.69 7.85 -0.72
CA LEU A 304 -21.45 9.27 -0.49
C LEU A 304 -22.61 9.90 0.27
N ARG A 305 -22.27 10.83 1.18
CA ARG A 305 -23.24 11.70 1.82
C ARG A 305 -22.69 13.12 1.94
N ARG A 306 -23.45 14.10 1.46
CA ARG A 306 -23.15 15.51 1.69
C ARG A 306 -23.66 15.92 3.06
N LEU A 307 -22.89 16.71 3.77
CA LEU A 307 -23.26 17.31 5.03
C LEU A 307 -23.04 18.82 4.93
N ASP A 308 -23.95 19.57 5.52
CA ASP A 308 -23.77 21.00 5.73
C ASP A 308 -22.70 21.27 6.81
N GLU A 309 -22.43 22.54 7.08
CA GLU A 309 -21.48 22.98 8.12
C GLU A 309 -21.88 22.53 9.54
N HIS A 310 -23.14 22.18 9.75
CA HIS A 310 -23.68 21.71 11.02
C HIS A 310 -23.71 20.18 11.11
N GLY A 311 -23.26 19.48 10.07
CA GLY A 311 -23.23 18.02 10.01
C GLY A 311 -24.60 17.39 9.72
N ASN A 312 -25.54 18.13 9.18
CA ASN A 312 -26.80 17.56 8.75
C ASN A 312 -26.69 17.05 7.32
N PRO A 313 -27.30 15.89 7.00
CA PRO A 313 -27.31 15.38 5.65
C PRO A 313 -28.13 16.27 4.70
N VAL A 314 -27.52 16.70 3.60
CA VAL A 314 -28.14 17.55 2.58
C VAL A 314 -28.37 16.79 1.29
N GLY A 315 -29.57 16.93 0.73
CA GLY A 315 -29.96 16.34 -0.54
C GLY A 315 -30.01 14.80 -0.53
N ALA A 316 -30.13 14.20 -1.70
CA ALA A 316 -30.15 12.75 -1.86
C ALA A 316 -28.77 12.12 -1.61
N PRO A 317 -28.72 10.92 -0.98
CA PRO A 317 -27.49 10.15 -0.88
C PRO A 317 -27.01 9.70 -2.26
N ALA A 318 -25.70 9.66 -2.47
CA ALA A 318 -25.13 9.26 -3.76
C ALA A 318 -24.34 7.95 -3.66
N ARG A 319 -24.13 7.34 -4.84
CA ARG A 319 -23.36 6.11 -5.00
C ARG A 319 -22.51 6.18 -6.28
N ILE A 320 -21.26 5.76 -6.20
CA ILE A 320 -20.37 5.61 -7.33
C ILE A 320 -19.98 4.14 -7.43
N ASP A 321 -20.45 3.43 -8.45
CA ASP A 321 -20.09 2.03 -8.65
C ASP A 321 -18.65 1.90 -9.17
N VAL A 322 -17.97 0.84 -8.72
CA VAL A 322 -16.57 0.52 -9.03
C VAL A 322 -16.47 -0.96 -9.36
N ASP A 323 -16.34 -1.30 -10.63
CA ASP A 323 -16.11 -2.70 -11.01
C ASP A 323 -14.66 -3.11 -10.78
N LEU A 324 -14.43 -3.91 -9.75
CA LEU A 324 -13.11 -4.44 -9.41
C LEU A 324 -12.85 -5.84 -10.02
N SER A 325 -13.64 -6.26 -11.01
CA SER A 325 -13.43 -7.50 -11.74
C SER A 325 -12.36 -7.38 -12.83
N GLY A 326 -11.90 -8.49 -13.35
CA GLY A 326 -11.02 -8.56 -14.51
C GLY A 326 -9.55 -8.28 -14.23
N ARG A 327 -8.83 -7.91 -15.27
CA ARG A 327 -7.36 -7.70 -15.25
C ARG A 327 -6.99 -6.47 -14.40
N SER A 328 -5.77 -6.47 -13.85
CA SER A 328 -5.26 -5.38 -13.00
C SER A 328 -5.39 -4.00 -13.64
N ALA A 329 -5.08 -3.86 -14.92
CA ALA A 329 -5.18 -2.58 -15.64
C ALA A 329 -6.63 -2.06 -15.71
N ARG A 330 -7.62 -2.95 -15.90
CA ARG A 330 -9.04 -2.57 -15.88
C ARG A 330 -9.46 -2.09 -14.50
N ARG A 331 -9.14 -2.87 -13.46
CA ARG A 331 -9.42 -2.47 -12.06
C ARG A 331 -8.80 -1.13 -11.70
N ASP A 332 -7.57 -0.92 -12.18
CA ASP A 332 -6.85 0.33 -12.00
C ASP A 332 -7.55 1.52 -12.69
N ALA A 333 -8.05 1.33 -13.90
CA ALA A 333 -8.84 2.32 -14.61
C ALA A 333 -10.17 2.64 -13.90
N GLN A 334 -10.87 1.62 -13.38
CA GLN A 334 -12.10 1.79 -12.62
C GLN A 334 -11.89 2.60 -11.34
N VAL A 335 -10.82 2.34 -10.61
CA VAL A 335 -10.46 3.13 -9.41
C VAL A 335 -10.20 4.60 -9.77
N ARG A 336 -9.48 4.87 -10.87
CA ARG A 336 -9.26 6.24 -11.34
C ARG A 336 -10.56 6.95 -11.70
N HIS A 337 -11.42 6.27 -12.44
CA HIS A 337 -12.71 6.79 -12.84
C HIS A 337 -13.61 7.11 -11.64
N ALA A 338 -13.64 6.22 -10.64
CA ALA A 338 -14.39 6.47 -9.40
C ALA A 338 -13.90 7.71 -8.65
N ILE A 339 -12.58 7.88 -8.54
CA ILE A 339 -11.99 9.06 -7.91
C ILE A 339 -12.34 10.34 -8.69
N THR A 340 -12.25 10.31 -10.02
CA THR A 340 -12.64 11.46 -10.85
C THR A 340 -14.12 11.83 -10.65
N ARG A 341 -15.01 10.82 -10.60
CA ARG A 341 -16.44 11.07 -10.32
C ARG A 341 -16.68 11.63 -8.93
N LEU A 342 -15.92 11.18 -7.93
CA LEU A 342 -15.99 11.71 -6.56
C LEU A 342 -15.59 13.19 -6.52
N ILE A 343 -14.49 13.56 -7.18
CA ILE A 343 -14.02 14.94 -7.26
C ILE A 343 -15.03 15.83 -8.00
N HIS A 344 -15.55 15.37 -9.13
CA HIS A 344 -16.60 16.11 -9.85
C HIS A 344 -17.88 16.23 -9.03
N TYR A 345 -18.22 15.22 -8.22
CA TYR A 345 -19.36 15.30 -7.30
C TYR A 345 -19.14 16.41 -6.25
N SER A 346 -17.97 16.46 -5.61
CA SER A 346 -17.64 17.53 -4.66
C SER A 346 -17.65 18.90 -5.32
N ALA A 347 -16.99 19.07 -6.47
CA ALA A 347 -16.92 20.33 -7.21
C ALA A 347 -18.30 20.84 -7.64
N ARG A 348 -19.18 19.94 -8.14
CA ARG A 348 -20.55 20.30 -8.54
C ARG A 348 -21.37 20.89 -7.39
N HIS A 349 -21.07 20.51 -6.17
CA HIS A 349 -21.75 20.97 -4.98
C HIS A 349 -20.99 22.03 -4.18
N GLY A 350 -19.90 22.55 -4.73
CA GLY A 350 -19.09 23.58 -4.09
C GLY A 350 -18.41 23.13 -2.79
N ILE A 351 -18.25 21.78 -2.59
CA ILE A 351 -17.68 21.25 -1.35
C ILE A 351 -16.20 20.99 -1.56
N THR A 352 -15.38 21.61 -0.73
CA THR A 352 -13.91 21.56 -0.79
C THR A 352 -13.30 20.55 0.16
N THR A 353 -14.09 19.84 0.97
CA THR A 353 -13.58 18.84 1.92
C THR A 353 -14.22 17.47 1.69
N ILE A 354 -13.37 16.45 1.56
CA ILE A 354 -13.77 15.04 1.47
C ILE A 354 -13.27 14.30 2.71
N ALA A 355 -14.17 13.58 3.38
CA ALA A 355 -13.85 12.76 4.54
C ALA A 355 -13.88 11.26 4.17
N ILE A 356 -12.85 10.51 4.57
CA ILE A 356 -12.74 9.06 4.40
C ILE A 356 -12.38 8.39 5.72
N GLU A 357 -12.61 7.07 5.81
CA GLU A 357 -12.08 6.29 6.92
C GLU A 357 -10.57 6.10 6.82
N ASP A 358 -9.87 6.19 7.96
CA ASP A 358 -8.47 5.76 8.05
C ASP A 358 -8.40 4.24 8.12
N LEU A 359 -8.52 3.61 6.96
CA LEU A 359 -8.43 2.17 6.81
C LEU A 359 -6.98 1.77 6.56
N ASP A 360 -6.17 1.68 7.62
CA ASP A 360 -4.87 1.00 7.54
C ASP A 360 -5.07 -0.52 7.64
N PHE A 361 -5.35 -1.14 6.49
CA PHE A 361 -5.47 -2.59 6.39
C PHE A 361 -4.11 -3.33 6.40
N THR A 362 -3.03 -2.64 6.70
CA THR A 362 -1.69 -3.26 6.75
C THR A 362 -1.70 -4.36 7.83
N ASP A 363 -2.32 -4.10 8.96
CA ASP A 363 -2.43 -5.05 10.07
C ASP A 363 -3.50 -6.12 9.84
N ALA A 364 -4.65 -5.78 9.28
CA ALA A 364 -5.69 -6.77 8.95
C ALA A 364 -5.23 -7.81 7.92
N ARG A 365 -4.32 -7.42 6.99
CA ARG A 365 -3.70 -8.34 6.01
C ARG A 365 -2.56 -9.17 6.59
N THR A 366 -1.82 -8.64 7.57
CA THR A 366 -0.63 -9.29 8.13
C THR A 366 -0.94 -10.16 9.32
N VAL A 367 -1.92 -9.82 10.14
CA VAL A 367 -2.17 -10.49 11.43
C VAL A 367 -3.39 -11.40 11.39
N GLY A 368 -4.29 -11.24 10.41
CA GLY A 368 -5.52 -12.06 10.33
C GLY A 368 -6.41 -11.93 11.56
N CYS A 369 -6.25 -10.87 12.33
CA CYS A 369 -6.82 -10.69 13.66
C CYS A 369 -8.26 -10.21 13.69
N GLU A 370 -8.86 -9.88 12.56
CA GLU A 370 -10.30 -9.66 12.57
C GLU A 370 -11.02 -11.02 12.54
N THR A 371 -11.65 -11.36 13.64
CA THR A 371 -12.59 -12.50 13.78
C THR A 371 -13.86 -12.25 12.96
N MET A 372 -13.68 -12.03 11.65
CA MET A 372 -14.77 -11.81 10.71
C MET A 372 -15.37 -13.14 10.32
N GLY A 373 -16.44 -13.53 10.98
CA GLY A 373 -17.33 -14.62 10.63
C GLY A 373 -16.68 -15.96 10.26
N ARG A 374 -17.09 -17.02 10.94
CA ARG A 374 -16.75 -18.40 10.59
C ARG A 374 -17.63 -18.87 9.44
N GLY A 375 -17.10 -19.63 8.46
CA GLY A 375 -17.82 -20.23 7.35
C GLY A 375 -17.65 -19.53 6.00
N GLU A 376 -18.44 -19.91 5.00
CA GLU A 376 -18.35 -19.43 3.61
C GLU A 376 -18.56 -17.90 3.49
N ARG A 377 -19.46 -17.32 4.29
CA ARG A 377 -19.69 -15.86 4.34
C ARG A 377 -18.42 -15.12 4.79
N GLY A 378 -17.73 -15.61 5.82
CA GLY A 378 -16.48 -15.03 6.29
C GLY A 378 -15.33 -15.20 5.28
N LYS A 379 -15.26 -16.32 4.58
CA LYS A 379 -14.29 -16.53 3.49
C LYS A 379 -14.54 -15.59 2.32
N ARG A 380 -15.81 -15.43 1.92
CA ARG A 380 -16.20 -14.51 0.85
C ARG A 380 -15.89 -13.07 1.23
N PHE A 381 -16.17 -12.66 2.45
CA PHE A 381 -15.86 -11.33 2.97
C PHE A 381 -14.35 -11.07 2.99
N ARG A 382 -13.52 -11.98 3.55
CA ARG A 382 -12.05 -11.84 3.54
C ARG A 382 -11.48 -11.76 2.13
N ARG A 383 -11.99 -12.57 1.19
CA ARG A 383 -11.59 -12.52 -0.22
C ARG A 383 -11.96 -11.18 -0.85
N THR A 384 -13.11 -10.65 -0.50
CA THR A 384 -13.64 -9.35 -0.93
C THR A 384 -12.75 -8.20 -0.42
N VAL A 385 -12.48 -8.15 0.89
CA VAL A 385 -11.60 -7.12 1.50
C VAL A 385 -10.16 -7.22 0.98
N ALA A 386 -9.63 -8.44 0.83
CA ALA A 386 -8.30 -8.64 0.25
C ALA A 386 -8.21 -8.19 -1.23
N GLY A 387 -9.34 -8.16 -1.94
CA GLY A 387 -9.43 -7.69 -3.32
C GLY A 387 -9.51 -6.17 -3.48
N MET A 388 -9.79 -5.42 -2.41
CA MET A 388 -9.87 -3.95 -2.47
C MET A 388 -8.47 -3.32 -2.54
N PRO A 389 -8.19 -2.50 -3.55
CA PRO A 389 -6.90 -1.80 -3.65
C PRO A 389 -6.87 -0.53 -2.78
N THR A 390 -7.13 -0.65 -1.47
CA THR A 390 -7.30 0.48 -0.54
C THR A 390 -6.11 1.43 -0.51
N ALA A 391 -4.89 0.92 -0.46
CA ALA A 391 -3.69 1.75 -0.50
C ALA A 391 -3.54 2.50 -1.84
N VAL A 392 -3.86 1.85 -2.97
CA VAL A 392 -3.84 2.48 -4.31
C VAL A 392 -4.93 3.55 -4.40
N PHE A 393 -6.13 3.24 -3.90
CA PHE A 393 -7.25 4.20 -3.86
C PHE A 393 -6.87 5.43 -3.02
N ARG A 394 -6.39 5.23 -1.79
CA ARG A 394 -5.98 6.32 -0.88
C ARG A 394 -4.89 7.20 -1.52
N ASN A 395 -3.78 6.61 -1.97
CA ASN A 395 -2.69 7.38 -2.58
C ASN A 395 -3.13 8.20 -3.79
N ARG A 396 -4.00 7.65 -4.62
CA ARG A 396 -4.55 8.36 -5.77
C ARG A 396 -5.53 9.44 -5.37
N LEU A 397 -6.39 9.16 -4.41
CA LEU A 397 -7.35 10.14 -3.90
C LEU A 397 -6.58 11.33 -3.34
N THR A 398 -5.59 11.12 -2.45
CA THR A 398 -4.73 12.19 -1.91
C THR A 398 -4.07 13.02 -3.02
N THR A 399 -3.53 12.35 -4.04
CA THR A 399 -2.91 13.07 -5.18
C THR A 399 -3.92 13.88 -5.98
N GLN A 400 -5.11 13.35 -6.22
CA GLN A 400 -6.13 14.03 -7.03
C GLN A 400 -6.82 15.15 -6.24
N THR A 401 -7.13 14.95 -4.97
CA THR A 401 -7.72 16.00 -4.12
C THR A 401 -6.77 17.18 -3.97
N SER A 402 -5.48 16.92 -3.69
CA SER A 402 -4.45 17.98 -3.67
C SER A 402 -4.36 18.76 -4.98
N LYS A 403 -4.49 18.09 -6.14
CA LYS A 403 -4.50 18.77 -7.44
C LYS A 403 -5.68 19.72 -7.63
N HIS A 404 -6.83 19.38 -7.07
CA HIS A 404 -8.07 20.14 -7.23
C HIS A 404 -8.35 21.09 -6.06
N GLY A 405 -7.38 21.29 -5.16
CA GLY A 405 -7.56 22.15 -3.97
C GLY A 405 -8.61 21.60 -3.00
N ILE A 406 -8.88 20.29 -3.03
CA ILE A 406 -9.83 19.65 -2.13
C ILE A 406 -9.05 19.10 -0.94
N GLU A 407 -9.47 19.44 0.24
CA GLU A 407 -8.93 18.88 1.48
C GLU A 407 -9.41 17.44 1.66
N LEU A 408 -8.51 16.55 2.05
CA LEU A 408 -8.83 15.14 2.33
C LEU A 408 -8.58 14.85 3.81
N LEU A 409 -9.64 14.58 4.56
CA LEU A 409 -9.57 14.25 5.98
C LEU A 409 -9.80 12.76 6.22
N ALA A 410 -8.91 12.13 6.96
CA ALA A 410 -9.09 10.76 7.43
C ALA A 410 -9.65 10.74 8.85
N VAL A 411 -10.62 9.88 9.10
CA VAL A 411 -11.28 9.73 10.40
C VAL A 411 -11.17 8.29 10.91
N ASN A 412 -11.24 8.12 12.22
CA ASN A 412 -11.23 6.81 12.85
C ASN A 412 -12.41 5.94 12.34
N PRO A 413 -12.17 4.73 11.82
CA PRO A 413 -13.20 3.86 11.26
C PRO A 413 -14.08 3.15 12.32
N ALA A 414 -13.71 3.19 13.60
CA ALA A 414 -14.40 2.44 14.64
C ALA A 414 -15.90 2.79 14.71
N TYR A 415 -16.75 1.78 14.62
CA TYR A 415 -18.22 1.86 14.76
C TYR A 415 -18.96 2.76 13.77
N THR A 416 -18.35 3.27 12.70
CA THR A 416 -19.01 4.12 11.68
C THR A 416 -20.25 3.43 11.11
N SER A 417 -20.13 2.17 10.71
CA SER A 417 -21.23 1.36 10.18
C SER A 417 -22.33 1.08 11.21
N THR A 418 -21.95 0.85 12.49
CA THR A 418 -22.92 0.56 13.57
C THR A 418 -23.73 1.81 13.90
N TRP A 419 -23.07 2.92 14.15
CA TRP A 419 -23.72 4.19 14.47
C TRP A 419 -24.46 4.78 13.27
N GLY A 420 -23.91 4.61 12.06
CA GLY A 420 -24.60 4.94 10.83
C GLY A 420 -25.94 4.21 10.73
N ASN A 421 -25.94 2.90 10.89
CA ASN A 421 -27.18 2.12 10.83
C ASN A 421 -28.18 2.50 11.92
N GLN A 422 -27.71 2.76 13.14
CA GLN A 422 -28.55 3.04 14.30
C GLN A 422 -29.14 4.46 14.27
N HIS A 423 -28.35 5.48 13.91
CA HIS A 423 -28.73 6.89 14.06
C HIS A 423 -29.07 7.60 12.74
N TRP A 424 -28.59 7.08 11.60
CA TRP A 424 -28.69 7.77 10.30
C TRP A 424 -29.39 6.95 9.21
N ARG A 425 -29.59 5.65 9.40
CA ARG A 425 -30.38 4.83 8.48
C ARG A 425 -31.83 4.72 8.93
N LYS A 426 -32.08 4.36 10.19
CA LYS A 426 -33.44 4.14 10.69
C LYS A 426 -34.39 5.33 10.50
N PRO A 427 -33.95 6.58 10.73
CA PRO A 427 -34.80 7.76 10.53
C PRO A 427 -35.08 8.12 9.06
N TYR A 428 -34.30 7.57 8.11
CA TYR A 428 -34.38 7.91 6.70
C TYR A 428 -34.63 6.67 5.87
N GLN A 429 -35.84 6.53 5.33
CA GLN A 429 -36.29 5.31 4.63
C GLN A 429 -35.45 4.96 3.38
N ASN A 430 -34.85 5.94 2.69
CA ASN A 430 -34.14 5.76 1.42
C ASN A 430 -32.61 5.78 1.56
N VAL A 431 -32.06 5.52 2.75
CA VAL A 431 -30.61 5.55 3.00
C VAL A 431 -30.08 4.13 3.23
N THR A 432 -29.12 3.72 2.44
CA THR A 432 -28.43 2.44 2.64
C THR A 432 -27.53 2.47 3.87
N ARG A 433 -27.18 1.30 4.41
CA ARG A 433 -26.24 1.16 5.52
C ARG A 433 -24.90 1.89 5.28
N HIS A 434 -24.41 1.84 4.05
CA HIS A 434 -23.15 2.44 3.65
C HIS A 434 -23.25 3.98 3.54
N GLN A 435 -24.34 4.49 3.04
CA GLN A 435 -24.61 5.94 3.01
C GLN A 435 -24.81 6.53 4.41
N ALA A 436 -25.39 5.75 5.31
CA ALA A 436 -25.50 6.13 6.71
C ALA A 436 -24.11 6.13 7.42
N ALA A 437 -23.22 5.18 7.09
CA ALA A 437 -21.84 5.21 7.55
C ALA A 437 -21.10 6.44 7.02
N ALA A 438 -21.29 6.80 5.74
CA ALA A 438 -20.73 8.01 5.15
C ALA A 438 -21.16 9.30 5.90
N THR A 439 -22.38 9.34 6.45
CA THR A 439 -22.82 10.45 7.33
C THR A 439 -21.97 10.54 8.60
N VAL A 440 -21.72 9.41 9.25
CA VAL A 440 -20.87 9.37 10.46
C VAL A 440 -19.44 9.79 10.16
N ILE A 441 -18.90 9.35 9.02
CA ILE A 441 -17.55 9.72 8.55
C ILE A 441 -17.44 11.23 8.37
N GLY A 442 -18.39 11.85 7.65
CA GLY A 442 -18.40 13.30 7.47
C GLY A 442 -18.55 14.07 8.78
N ARG A 443 -19.45 13.66 9.66
CA ARG A 443 -19.61 14.29 10.99
C ARG A 443 -18.34 14.23 11.84
N ARG A 444 -17.63 13.12 11.81
CA ARG A 444 -16.32 13.01 12.49
C ARG A 444 -15.29 13.97 11.94
N ALA A 445 -15.25 14.14 10.62
CA ALA A 445 -14.36 15.11 9.99
C ALA A 445 -14.67 16.56 10.40
N GLN A 446 -15.91 16.86 10.78
CA GLN A 446 -16.33 18.15 11.32
C GLN A 446 -16.19 18.22 12.86
N GLY A 447 -15.60 17.22 13.53
CA GLY A 447 -15.51 17.18 14.99
C GLY A 447 -16.85 16.99 15.70
N LEU A 448 -17.87 16.54 14.96
CA LEU A 448 -19.21 16.39 15.49
C LEU A 448 -19.45 14.95 16.00
N ARG A 449 -20.36 14.81 16.97
CA ARG A 449 -20.75 13.48 17.45
C ARG A 449 -21.37 12.66 16.32
N ALA A 450 -21.00 11.37 16.26
CA ALA A 450 -21.57 10.43 15.30
C ALA A 450 -23.07 10.19 15.52
N ARG A 451 -23.57 10.38 16.76
CA ARG A 451 -24.97 10.20 17.13
C ARG A 451 -25.79 11.45 16.80
N ARG A 452 -26.99 11.24 16.27
CA ARG A 452 -28.00 12.30 16.17
C ARG A 452 -28.43 12.71 17.58
N ARG A 453 -28.49 14.01 17.86
CA ARG A 453 -29.14 14.58 19.02
C ARG A 453 -30.49 15.20 18.61
N GLU A 454 -31.53 14.90 19.31
CA GLU A 454 -32.79 15.62 19.17
C GLU A 454 -32.63 17.04 19.71
N GLY A 455 -33.12 18.04 18.98
CA GLY A 455 -33.16 19.43 19.43
C GLY A 455 -31.86 20.26 19.35
N VAL A 456 -30.72 19.69 18.95
CA VAL A 456 -29.45 20.43 18.84
C VAL A 456 -28.98 20.54 17.40
N THR A 457 -29.12 21.73 16.83
CA THR A 457 -28.74 22.03 15.44
C THR A 457 -27.36 22.66 15.29
N ARG A 458 -26.81 23.28 16.32
CA ARG A 458 -25.51 23.99 16.25
C ARG A 458 -24.56 23.60 17.39
N THR A 459 -23.29 23.36 17.05
CA THR A 459 -22.19 23.20 18.01
C THR A 459 -21.12 24.26 17.72
N ARG A 460 -20.65 24.97 18.76
CA ARG A 460 -19.55 25.92 18.62
C ARG A 460 -18.25 25.21 18.23
N PRO A 461 -17.34 25.87 17.46
CA PRO A 461 -16.06 25.27 17.05
C PRO A 461 -15.22 24.72 18.21
N GLU A 462 -15.21 25.43 19.35
CA GLU A 462 -14.48 25.08 20.56
C GLU A 462 -14.98 23.77 21.19
N ASP A 463 -16.29 23.51 21.12
CA ASP A 463 -16.89 22.27 21.61
C ASP A 463 -16.62 21.06 20.68
N ARG A 464 -16.20 21.30 19.43
CA ARG A 464 -15.96 20.21 18.46
C ARG A 464 -14.77 19.37 18.83
N ALA A 465 -13.64 19.99 19.17
CA ALA A 465 -12.41 19.31 19.56
C ALA A 465 -12.61 18.48 20.84
N VAL A 466 -13.17 19.10 21.89
CA VAL A 466 -13.44 18.44 23.18
C VAL A 466 -14.39 17.24 23.01
N ARG A 467 -15.43 17.38 22.18
CA ARG A 467 -16.39 16.29 21.93
C ARG A 467 -15.83 15.15 21.09
N ALA A 468 -14.96 15.45 20.13
CA ALA A 468 -14.28 14.43 19.33
C ALA A 468 -13.30 13.60 20.20
N THR A 469 -12.55 14.28 21.06
CA THR A 469 -11.64 13.63 22.02
C THR A 469 -12.40 12.78 23.05
N ALA A 470 -13.47 13.31 23.65
CA ALA A 470 -14.31 12.55 24.57
C ALA A 470 -14.96 11.32 23.93
N GLN A 471 -15.26 11.39 22.62
CA GLN A 471 -15.83 10.27 21.88
C GLN A 471 -14.79 9.19 21.55
N ALA A 472 -13.52 9.58 21.33
CA ALA A 472 -12.41 8.66 21.19
C ALA A 472 -12.14 7.90 22.51
N VAL A 473 -12.07 8.62 23.64
CA VAL A 473 -11.86 8.04 24.97
C VAL A 473 -13.01 7.11 25.39
N SER A 474 -14.27 7.49 25.16
CA SER A 474 -15.42 6.62 25.48
C SER A 474 -15.50 5.34 24.64
N ASN A 475 -14.88 5.34 23.45
CA ASN A 475 -14.79 4.14 22.64
C ASN A 475 -13.72 3.17 23.16
N ASP A 476 -12.61 3.66 23.69
CA ASP A 476 -11.56 2.85 24.31
C ASP A 476 -12.07 2.18 25.59
N GLN A 477 -12.78 2.92 26.46
CA GLN A 477 -13.38 2.36 27.68
C GLN A 477 -14.44 1.27 27.40
N ARG A 478 -15.23 1.41 26.32
CA ARG A 478 -16.21 0.36 25.96
C ARG A 478 -15.60 -0.89 25.33
N VAL A 479 -14.41 -0.80 24.76
CA VAL A 479 -13.64 -1.96 24.28
C VAL A 479 -13.08 -2.75 25.46
N THR A 480 -12.75 -2.08 26.56
CA THR A 480 -12.28 -2.73 27.80
C THR A 480 -13.42 -3.33 28.62
N ASP A 481 -14.58 -2.65 28.71
CA ASP A 481 -15.75 -3.13 29.50
C ASP A 481 -16.53 -4.29 28.84
N GLY A 482 -16.40 -4.47 27.53
CA GLY A 482 -17.08 -5.57 26.81
C GLY A 482 -16.45 -6.96 26.97
N ARG A 483 -15.40 -7.11 27.77
CA ARG A 483 -14.64 -8.36 27.91
C ARG A 483 -14.70 -9.03 29.28
N HIS A 484 -15.52 -8.61 30.21
CA HIS A 484 -15.60 -9.30 31.51
C HIS A 484 -17.04 -9.67 31.91
N ARG A 485 -17.38 -10.93 31.61
CA ARG A 485 -18.18 -11.77 32.51
C ARG A 485 -17.24 -12.80 33.11
N PRO A 486 -17.03 -12.82 34.41
CA PRO A 486 -16.07 -13.70 35.01
C PRO A 486 -16.65 -15.13 35.08
N ARG A 487 -15.87 -16.08 34.60
CA ARG A 487 -16.01 -17.48 34.99
C ARG A 487 -14.85 -17.78 35.91
N THR A 488 -15.19 -17.83 37.21
CA THR A 488 -14.33 -18.28 38.28
C THR A 488 -13.80 -19.69 38.00
N ARG A 489 -12.49 -19.88 38.05
CA ARG A 489 -11.79 -20.96 38.72
C ARG A 489 -10.28 -20.66 38.67
N GLY A 490 -9.72 -20.70 39.87
CA GLY A 490 -8.40 -20.27 40.25
C GLY A 490 -7.27 -21.15 39.75
N THR A 491 -6.13 -20.59 39.75
CA THR A 491 -4.95 -20.97 40.57
C THR A 491 -3.77 -20.10 40.17
N GLU A 492 -2.96 -19.80 41.14
CA GLU A 492 -1.81 -18.92 41.21
C GLU A 492 -0.67 -19.22 40.22
N SER A 493 0.05 -18.24 39.72
CA SER A 493 1.44 -17.96 40.14
C SER A 493 2.19 -17.03 39.18
N ARG A 494 2.85 -16.06 39.81
CA ARG A 494 4.13 -15.39 39.51
C ARG A 494 4.35 -14.68 38.15
N ALA A 495 4.51 -13.36 38.27
CA ALA A 495 5.22 -12.47 37.36
C ALA A 495 6.72 -12.82 37.24
N PRO A 496 7.41 -12.38 36.19
CA PRO A 496 8.24 -11.19 36.38
C PRO A 496 8.20 -10.16 35.23
N ASP A 497 8.28 -8.95 35.64
CA ASP A 497 8.81 -7.71 35.13
C ASP A 497 9.77 -7.79 33.91
N ARG A 498 9.47 -7.05 32.83
CA ARG A 498 10.49 -6.55 31.88
C ARG A 498 10.00 -5.29 31.14
N THR A 499 10.45 -4.17 31.66
CA THR A 499 10.64 -2.90 30.94
C THR A 499 11.20 -3.11 29.52
N ARG A 500 10.54 -2.59 28.52
CA ARG A 500 11.09 -2.51 27.17
C ARG A 500 10.83 -1.15 26.55
N THR A 501 11.89 -0.38 26.51
CA THR A 501 12.07 0.90 25.81
C THR A 501 11.62 0.84 24.35
N ARG A 502 10.74 1.73 23.97
CA ARG A 502 10.26 1.91 22.58
C ARG A 502 11.23 2.80 21.83
N LEU A 503 11.87 2.25 20.82
CA LEU A 503 12.60 3.00 19.80
C LEU A 503 11.64 3.51 18.73
N SER A 504 11.68 4.82 18.50
CA SER A 504 10.90 5.53 17.49
C SER A 504 11.22 5.05 16.06
N ARG A 505 10.22 4.63 15.31
CA ARG A 505 10.34 4.35 13.87
C ARG A 505 9.91 5.57 13.07
N ARG A 506 10.86 6.20 12.41
CA ARG A 506 10.65 7.21 11.37
C ARG A 506 9.76 6.64 10.25
N ALA A 507 8.71 7.38 9.90
CA ALA A 507 7.84 7.08 8.79
C ALA A 507 8.58 7.11 7.45
N THR A 508 8.48 6.03 6.69
CA THR A 508 8.99 5.95 5.31
C THR A 508 7.93 6.51 4.37
N VAL A 509 8.23 7.63 3.75
CA VAL A 509 7.41 8.26 2.71
C VAL A 509 7.39 7.35 1.48
N THR A 510 6.21 6.91 1.07
CA THR A 510 6.01 6.14 -0.18
C THR A 510 5.98 7.13 -1.35
N PRO A 511 6.75 6.95 -2.42
CA PRO A 511 6.75 7.87 -3.56
C PRO A 511 5.40 7.82 -4.30
N ALA A 512 4.87 9.00 -4.60
CA ALA A 512 3.68 9.18 -5.40
C ALA A 512 3.89 8.72 -6.85
N MET A 513 2.80 8.39 -7.52
CA MET A 513 2.83 7.89 -8.90
C MET A 513 3.48 8.88 -9.88
N ALA A 514 4.26 8.32 -10.79
CA ALA A 514 4.93 9.04 -11.84
C ALA A 514 3.96 9.54 -12.93
N ASN A 515 4.15 10.78 -13.36
CA ASN A 515 3.55 11.32 -14.58
C ASN A 515 4.45 11.00 -15.78
N SER A 516 3.89 10.52 -16.87
CA SER A 516 4.65 10.19 -18.07
C SER A 516 4.49 11.26 -19.14
N GLY A 517 5.59 11.85 -19.55
CA GLY A 517 5.70 12.67 -20.74
C GLY A 517 6.38 11.89 -21.88
N GLN A 518 6.04 12.18 -23.09
CA GLN A 518 6.58 11.52 -24.27
C GLN A 518 7.78 12.31 -24.79
N LEU A 519 8.92 11.66 -24.93
CA LEU A 519 10.04 12.20 -25.71
C LEU A 519 9.72 12.00 -27.19
N ARG A 520 9.50 13.09 -27.92
CA ARG A 520 9.51 13.05 -29.40
C ARG A 520 10.96 13.01 -29.88
N GLN A 521 11.25 12.14 -30.83
CA GLN A 521 12.51 12.15 -31.60
C GLN A 521 12.49 13.27 -32.59
#